data_04a389c21045a2633cbafae9aee6ee5c
#
_entry.id   04a389c21045a2633cbafae9aee6ee5c
#
_cell.length_a   1.000
_cell.length_b   1.000
_cell.length_c   1.000
_cell.angle_alpha   90.00
_cell.angle_beta   90.00
_cell.angle_gamma   90.00
#
_symmetry.space_group_name_H-M   'P 1'
#
loop_
_entity.id
_entity.type
_entity.pdbx_description
1 polymer ?
#
loop_
_entity_poly.entity_id
_entity_poly.type
_entity_poly.pdbx_seq_one_letter_code
_entity_poly.pdbx_strand_id
1 'polypeptide(L)'
;PGLTRAFAMEQFSISPAEECRQIRETCKADVLPDHVFGIAGSDKDPEALELARRHVRQAGLEGKIELTCQPLEKLKLEGEPGVFLCNPPYGERLEDRRTCEGIYRELGRMMRRHPGWSLCAITSDPTFERSFGRRADKKRRLYNGRLECEFMTFLDPKSAKRK
;
A
#
# COMPACT_ATOMS: atom_id res chain seq x y z
N PRO A 1 2.10 -9.16 12.26
CA PRO A 1 2.11 -10.62 12.04
C PRO A 1 3.15 -11.34 12.88
N GLY A 2 4.38 -10.85 13.00
CA GLY A 2 5.45 -11.49 13.77
C GLY A 2 5.30 -11.45 15.30
N LEU A 3 4.43 -10.62 15.84
CA LEU A 3 4.19 -10.51 17.28
C LEU A 3 3.38 -11.69 17.85
N THR A 4 2.55 -12.32 17.03
CA THR A 4 1.57 -13.32 17.47
C THR A 4 1.80 -14.72 16.92
N ARG A 5 2.79 -14.92 16.03
CA ARG A 5 3.14 -16.22 15.46
C ARG A 5 4.62 -16.50 15.55
N ALA A 6 4.98 -17.78 15.67
CA ALA A 6 6.35 -18.24 15.53
C ALA A 6 6.80 -18.20 14.06
N PHE A 7 8.07 -17.98 13.83
CA PHE A 7 8.70 -18.15 12.53
C PHE A 7 9.23 -19.58 12.38
N ALA A 8 9.29 -20.10 11.15
CA ALA A 8 9.80 -21.44 10.90
C ALA A 8 11.24 -21.65 11.42
N MET A 9 12.06 -20.59 11.36
CA MET A 9 13.43 -20.62 11.89
C MET A 9 13.50 -20.93 13.40
N GLU A 10 12.47 -20.58 14.17
CA GLU A 10 12.42 -20.84 15.62
C GLU A 10 12.27 -22.34 15.95
N GLN A 11 11.97 -23.18 14.95
CA GLN A 11 11.83 -24.64 15.08
C GLN A 11 13.11 -25.42 14.76
N PHE A 12 14.16 -24.74 14.30
CA PHE A 12 15.42 -25.41 13.99
C PHE A 12 16.24 -25.69 15.28
N SER A 13 17.00 -26.77 15.30
CA SER A 13 17.81 -27.16 16.45
C SER A 13 18.89 -26.13 16.84
N ILE A 14 19.30 -25.29 15.91
CA ILE A 14 20.24 -24.17 16.09
C ILE A 14 19.53 -22.81 16.18
N SER A 15 18.24 -22.82 16.50
CA SER A 15 17.41 -21.62 16.50
C SER A 15 17.85 -20.66 17.60
N PRO A 16 17.92 -19.35 17.30
CA PRO A 16 18.05 -18.29 18.31
C PRO A 16 16.69 -18.01 18.97
N ALA A 17 16.06 -19.03 19.55
CA ALA A 17 14.70 -18.95 20.06
C ALA A 17 14.54 -17.92 21.19
N GLU A 18 15.57 -17.81 22.04
CA GLU A 18 15.56 -16.85 23.14
C GLU A 18 15.67 -15.41 22.62
N GLU A 19 16.56 -15.15 21.66
CA GLU A 19 16.71 -13.86 21.02
C GLU A 19 15.41 -13.46 20.27
N CYS A 20 14.77 -14.41 19.59
CA CYS A 20 13.47 -14.19 18.93
C CYS A 20 12.40 -13.81 19.95
N ARG A 21 12.39 -14.44 21.13
CA ARG A 21 11.47 -14.10 22.21
C ARG A 21 11.72 -12.69 22.74
N GLN A 22 12.97 -12.35 23.03
CA GLN A 22 13.36 -11.03 23.53
C GLN A 22 13.01 -9.91 22.53
N ILE A 23 13.32 -10.11 21.24
CA ILE A 23 12.93 -9.15 20.19
C ILE A 23 11.42 -8.99 20.13
N ARG A 24 10.66 -10.08 20.26
CA ARG A 24 9.19 -10.02 20.22
C ARG A 24 8.63 -9.25 21.42
N GLU A 25 9.19 -9.43 22.61
CA GLU A 25 8.79 -8.67 23.81
C GLU A 25 9.12 -7.17 23.65
N THR A 26 10.32 -6.84 23.15
CA THR A 26 10.70 -5.45 22.84
C THR A 26 9.73 -4.83 21.85
N CYS A 27 9.44 -5.52 20.72
CA CYS A 27 8.48 -5.03 19.73
C CYS A 27 7.06 -4.86 20.28
N LYS A 28 6.63 -5.69 21.22
CA LYS A 28 5.33 -5.51 21.91
C LYS A 28 5.33 -4.28 22.78
N ALA A 29 6.42 -4.03 23.52
CA ALA A 29 6.57 -2.86 24.37
C ALA A 29 6.58 -1.55 23.56
N ASP A 30 7.09 -1.58 22.32
CA ASP A 30 7.15 -0.44 21.41
C ASP A 30 5.81 -0.14 20.70
N VAL A 31 4.78 -0.98 20.88
CA VAL A 31 3.45 -0.71 20.31
C VAL A 31 2.84 0.52 20.98
N LEU A 32 2.40 1.47 20.16
CA LEU A 32 1.71 2.69 20.60
C LEU A 32 0.19 2.48 20.53
N PRO A 33 -0.46 1.99 21.60
CA PRO A 33 -1.86 1.55 21.54
C PRO A 33 -2.83 2.71 21.29
N ASP A 34 -2.49 3.90 21.77
CA ASP A 34 -3.36 5.10 21.69
C ASP A 34 -3.03 6.00 20.50
N HIS A 35 -2.09 5.59 19.66
CA HIS A 35 -1.75 6.38 18.47
C HIS A 35 -2.89 6.39 17.47
N VAL A 36 -3.28 7.57 17.03
CA VAL A 36 -4.26 7.77 15.96
C VAL A 36 -3.55 7.73 14.63
N PHE A 37 -3.93 6.77 13.80
CA PHE A 37 -3.39 6.64 12.43
C PHE A 37 -4.32 7.33 11.45
N GLY A 38 -3.78 8.20 10.61
CA GLY A 38 -4.49 8.71 9.45
C GLY A 38 -4.42 7.71 8.28
N ILE A 39 -4.89 6.47 8.51
CA ILE A 39 -4.86 5.41 7.49
C ILE A 39 -6.28 5.08 7.07
N ALA A 40 -6.53 5.18 5.76
CA ALA A 40 -7.78 4.74 5.14
C ALA A 40 -7.48 3.83 3.95
N GLY A 41 -8.40 2.93 3.64
CA GLY A 41 -8.33 2.04 2.48
C GLY A 41 -9.66 1.97 1.74
N SER A 42 -9.61 1.74 0.45
CA SER A 42 -10.81 1.50 -0.34
C SER A 42 -10.58 0.45 -1.42
N ASP A 43 -11.63 -0.29 -1.72
CA ASP A 43 -11.72 -1.16 -2.88
C ASP A 43 -13.15 -1.11 -3.42
N LYS A 44 -13.31 -1.41 -4.70
CA LYS A 44 -14.64 -1.57 -5.31
C LYS A 44 -15.26 -2.93 -5.02
N ASP A 45 -14.43 -3.92 -4.66
CA ASP A 45 -14.81 -5.29 -4.37
C ASP A 45 -15.13 -5.44 -2.86
N PRO A 46 -16.40 -5.74 -2.51
CA PRO A 46 -16.78 -5.94 -1.13
C PRO A 46 -16.12 -7.17 -0.49
N GLU A 47 -15.79 -8.22 -1.26
CA GLU A 47 -15.12 -9.41 -0.73
C GLU A 47 -13.67 -9.10 -0.35
N ALA A 48 -12.96 -8.31 -1.17
CA ALA A 48 -11.63 -7.83 -0.83
C ALA A 48 -11.64 -6.98 0.45
N LEU A 49 -12.65 -6.15 0.63
CA LEU A 49 -12.81 -5.35 1.85
C LEU A 49 -13.16 -6.17 3.08
N GLU A 50 -13.96 -7.23 2.94
CA GLU A 50 -14.23 -8.10 4.09
C GLU A 50 -12.96 -8.85 4.52
N LEU A 51 -12.15 -9.28 3.56
CA LEU A 51 -10.82 -9.83 3.85
C LEU A 51 -9.92 -8.81 4.56
N ALA A 52 -9.90 -7.56 4.07
CA ALA A 52 -9.14 -6.47 4.68
C ALA A 52 -9.60 -6.20 6.13
N ARG A 53 -10.92 -6.12 6.38
CA ARG A 53 -11.49 -5.95 7.73
C ARG A 53 -11.08 -7.08 8.66
N ARG A 54 -11.08 -8.32 8.18
CA ARG A 54 -10.62 -9.47 8.97
C ARG A 54 -9.15 -9.32 9.35
N HIS A 55 -8.29 -8.88 8.42
CA HIS A 55 -6.88 -8.65 8.72
C HIS A 55 -6.64 -7.48 9.67
N VAL A 56 -7.43 -6.41 9.57
CA VAL A 56 -7.41 -5.28 10.51
C VAL A 56 -7.75 -5.76 11.92
N ARG A 57 -8.82 -6.58 12.10
CA ARG A 57 -9.16 -7.20 13.39
C ARG A 57 -8.04 -8.08 13.92
N GLN A 58 -7.47 -8.95 13.08
CA GLN A 58 -6.35 -9.82 13.46
C GLN A 58 -5.10 -9.04 13.90
N ALA A 59 -4.91 -7.85 13.34
CA ALA A 59 -3.82 -6.95 13.72
C ALA A 59 -4.10 -6.12 14.98
N GLY A 60 -5.30 -6.20 15.54
CA GLY A 60 -5.71 -5.37 16.71
C GLY A 60 -5.88 -3.89 16.35
N LEU A 61 -6.20 -3.57 15.09
CA LEU A 61 -6.34 -2.21 14.59
C LEU A 61 -7.80 -1.85 14.26
N GLU A 62 -8.75 -2.59 14.81
CA GLU A 62 -10.17 -2.31 14.63
C GLU A 62 -10.51 -0.91 15.15
N GLY A 63 -11.29 -0.16 14.38
CA GLY A 63 -11.61 1.24 14.67
C GLY A 63 -10.49 2.25 14.40
N LYS A 64 -9.28 1.80 14.03
CA LYS A 64 -8.13 2.68 13.73
C LYS A 64 -7.87 2.88 12.23
N ILE A 65 -8.46 2.04 11.39
CA ILE A 65 -8.32 2.08 9.92
C ILE A 65 -9.72 2.15 9.33
N GLU A 66 -9.97 3.18 8.55
CA GLU A 66 -11.23 3.31 7.82
C GLU A 66 -11.18 2.52 6.51
N LEU A 67 -12.20 1.69 6.25
CA LEU A 67 -12.31 0.89 5.04
C LEU A 67 -13.64 1.15 4.33
N THR A 68 -13.57 1.67 3.10
CA THR A 68 -14.74 2.10 2.33
C THR A 68 -14.87 1.32 1.02
N CYS A 69 -16.10 0.81 0.74
CA CYS A 69 -16.41 0.16 -0.53
C CYS A 69 -16.77 1.21 -1.58
N GLN A 70 -15.83 1.52 -2.47
CA GLN A 70 -16.08 2.48 -3.54
C GLN A 70 -15.08 2.30 -4.70
N PRO A 71 -15.50 2.63 -5.92
CA PRO A 71 -14.62 2.66 -7.07
C PRO A 71 -13.67 3.87 -7.00
N LEU A 72 -12.50 3.74 -7.66
CA LEU A 72 -11.45 4.76 -7.68
C LEU A 72 -11.94 6.14 -8.12
N GLU A 73 -12.87 6.18 -9.07
CA GLU A 73 -13.43 7.43 -9.62
C GLU A 73 -14.17 8.26 -8.57
N LYS A 74 -14.71 7.61 -7.55
CA LYS A 74 -15.43 8.25 -6.43
C LYS A 74 -14.55 8.54 -5.23
N LEU A 75 -13.30 8.04 -5.24
CA LEU A 75 -12.38 8.24 -4.12
C LEU A 75 -12.04 9.73 -3.98
N LYS A 76 -12.22 10.22 -2.77
CA LYS A 76 -11.75 11.53 -2.31
C LYS A 76 -10.69 11.30 -1.24
N LEU A 77 -9.56 11.96 -1.40
CA LEU A 77 -8.52 11.99 -0.36
C LEU A 77 -8.84 13.15 0.56
N GLU A 78 -9.19 12.86 1.80
CA GLU A 78 -9.60 13.83 2.80
C GLU A 78 -8.49 14.03 3.84
N GLY A 79 -8.59 15.13 4.60
CA GLY A 79 -7.61 15.47 5.63
C GLY A 79 -6.34 16.12 5.13
N GLU A 80 -5.31 16.06 5.96
CA GLU A 80 -3.99 16.60 5.63
C GLU A 80 -3.33 15.82 4.49
N PRO A 81 -2.61 16.48 3.59
CA PRO A 81 -1.91 15.82 2.50
C PRO A 81 -0.96 14.72 2.98
N GLY A 82 -1.08 13.56 2.35
CA GLY A 82 -0.34 12.35 2.70
C GLY A 82 0.17 11.59 1.48
N VAL A 83 0.20 10.27 1.62
CA VAL A 83 0.65 9.36 0.57
C VAL A 83 -0.47 8.41 0.18
N PHE A 84 -0.82 8.39 -1.09
CA PHE A 84 -1.66 7.35 -1.68
C PHE A 84 -0.80 6.18 -2.13
N LEU A 85 -1.07 5.00 -1.61
CA LEU A 85 -0.34 3.77 -1.94
C LEU A 85 -1.26 2.80 -2.68
N CYS A 86 -0.82 2.28 -3.82
CA CYS A 86 -1.60 1.32 -4.58
C CYS A 86 -0.75 0.25 -5.27
N ASN A 87 -1.40 -0.89 -5.51
CA ASN A 87 -0.91 -1.98 -6.35
C ASN A 87 -1.98 -2.23 -7.43
N PRO A 88 -2.02 -1.43 -8.50
CA PRO A 88 -3.03 -1.57 -9.55
C PRO A 88 -2.79 -2.85 -10.37
N PRO A 89 -3.81 -3.37 -11.08
CA PRO A 89 -3.64 -4.52 -11.95
C PRO A 89 -2.66 -4.23 -13.09
N TYR A 90 -1.93 -5.26 -13.54
CA TYR A 90 -0.81 -5.10 -14.51
C TYR A 90 -1.18 -5.43 -15.96
N GLY A 91 -2.37 -5.94 -16.22
CA GLY A 91 -2.85 -6.22 -17.58
C GLY A 91 -2.06 -7.28 -18.34
N GLU A 92 -2.06 -8.52 -17.86
CA GLU A 92 -1.35 -9.62 -18.51
C GLU A 92 -1.95 -9.99 -19.88
N ARG A 93 -3.26 -9.75 -20.10
CA ARG A 93 -3.98 -9.99 -21.36
C ARG A 93 -4.28 -8.67 -22.08
N LEU A 94 -4.48 -8.72 -23.40
CA LEU A 94 -4.71 -7.51 -24.21
C LEU A 94 -5.97 -6.74 -23.81
N GLU A 95 -7.05 -7.44 -23.46
CA GLU A 95 -8.30 -6.85 -22.96
C GLU A 95 -8.10 -6.20 -21.59
N ASP A 96 -7.32 -6.86 -20.73
CA ASP A 96 -6.97 -6.35 -19.40
C ASP A 96 -6.11 -5.07 -19.49
N ARG A 97 -5.25 -4.96 -20.53
CA ARG A 97 -4.40 -3.78 -20.73
C ARG A 97 -5.20 -2.49 -20.91
N ARG A 98 -6.25 -2.49 -21.70
CA ARG A 98 -7.11 -1.30 -21.89
C ARG A 98 -7.79 -0.88 -20.59
N THR A 99 -8.25 -1.86 -19.83
CA THR A 99 -8.84 -1.65 -18.50
C THR A 99 -7.81 -1.07 -17.53
N CYS A 100 -6.59 -1.64 -17.50
CA CYS A 100 -5.49 -1.15 -16.67
C CYS A 100 -5.07 0.27 -17.04
N GLU A 101 -4.91 0.58 -18.33
CA GLU A 101 -4.64 1.95 -18.79
C GLU A 101 -5.75 2.92 -18.38
N GLY A 102 -7.02 2.48 -18.34
CA GLY A 102 -8.14 3.25 -17.81
C GLY A 102 -7.96 3.60 -16.34
N ILE A 103 -7.59 2.61 -15.53
CA ILE A 103 -7.29 2.78 -14.09
C ILE A 103 -6.11 3.73 -13.89
N TYR A 104 -5.02 3.58 -14.67
CA TYR A 104 -3.84 4.44 -14.55
C TYR A 104 -4.17 5.90 -14.89
N ARG A 105 -4.98 6.13 -15.93
CA ARG A 105 -5.50 7.48 -16.27
C ARG A 105 -6.32 8.07 -15.14
N GLU A 106 -7.16 7.25 -14.51
CA GLU A 106 -7.97 7.72 -13.37
C GLU A 106 -7.13 8.02 -12.14
N LEU A 107 -6.12 7.20 -11.83
CA LEU A 107 -5.12 7.53 -10.80
C LEU A 107 -4.48 8.90 -11.07
N GLY A 108 -4.09 9.16 -12.32
CA GLY A 108 -3.52 10.44 -12.71
C GLY A 108 -4.51 11.61 -12.55
N ARG A 109 -5.79 11.40 -12.87
CA ARG A 109 -6.85 12.41 -12.64
C ARG A 109 -7.08 12.66 -11.16
N MET A 110 -7.16 11.60 -10.37
CA MET A 110 -7.34 11.68 -8.92
C MET A 110 -6.21 12.49 -8.28
N MET A 111 -4.96 12.20 -8.61
CA MET A 111 -3.81 12.95 -8.06
C MET A 111 -3.83 14.44 -8.44
N ARG A 112 -4.28 14.77 -9.65
CA ARG A 112 -4.43 16.19 -10.05
C ARG A 112 -5.56 16.92 -9.29
N ARG A 113 -6.61 16.19 -8.87
CA ARG A 113 -7.70 16.75 -8.02
C ARG A 113 -7.28 16.95 -6.56
N HIS A 114 -6.19 16.28 -6.12
CA HIS A 114 -5.74 16.31 -4.73
C HIS A 114 -4.29 16.83 -4.64
N PRO A 115 -4.06 18.13 -4.87
CA PRO A 115 -2.73 18.72 -4.76
C PRO A 115 -2.21 18.60 -3.31
N GLY A 116 -0.92 18.39 -3.17
CA GLY A 116 -0.26 18.13 -1.89
C GLY A 116 -0.06 16.64 -1.59
N TRP A 117 -0.86 15.76 -2.19
CA TRP A 117 -0.70 14.32 -2.02
C TRP A 117 0.38 13.75 -2.93
N SER A 118 1.12 12.77 -2.42
CA SER A 118 2.06 11.97 -3.19
C SER A 118 1.47 10.61 -3.51
N LEU A 119 1.91 9.97 -4.61
CA LEU A 119 1.49 8.62 -4.96
C LEU A 119 2.69 7.69 -4.96
N CYS A 120 2.50 6.51 -4.39
CA CYS A 120 3.40 5.37 -4.53
C CYS A 120 2.65 4.21 -5.19
N ALA A 121 3.17 3.68 -6.27
CA ALA A 121 2.59 2.54 -6.98
C ALA A 121 3.64 1.46 -7.22
N ILE A 122 3.23 0.19 -7.07
CA ILE A 122 4.01 -0.95 -7.55
C ILE A 122 3.35 -1.49 -8.82
N THR A 123 4.12 -1.67 -9.88
CA THR A 123 3.60 -2.18 -11.15
C THR A 123 4.70 -2.85 -11.97
N SER A 124 4.35 -3.83 -12.78
CA SER A 124 5.21 -4.41 -13.84
C SER A 124 4.86 -3.87 -15.23
N ASP A 125 3.83 -3.00 -15.33
CA ASP A 125 3.37 -2.48 -16.62
C ASP A 125 4.23 -1.30 -17.08
N PRO A 126 4.99 -1.43 -18.18
CA PRO A 126 5.83 -0.35 -18.71
C PRO A 126 5.03 0.84 -19.24
N THR A 127 3.72 0.70 -19.44
CA THR A 127 2.85 1.78 -19.92
C THR A 127 2.28 2.65 -18.81
N PHE A 128 2.53 2.30 -17.53
CA PHE A 128 1.96 2.97 -16.38
C PHE A 128 2.18 4.49 -16.42
N GLU A 129 3.42 4.94 -16.53
CA GLU A 129 3.75 6.38 -16.51
C GLU A 129 3.09 7.16 -17.66
N ARG A 130 3.05 6.56 -18.86
CA ARG A 130 2.39 7.17 -20.02
C ARG A 130 0.89 7.34 -19.76
N SER A 131 0.24 6.32 -19.25
CA SER A 131 -1.21 6.33 -18.99
C SER A 131 -1.56 7.17 -17.77
N PHE A 132 -0.72 7.19 -16.75
CA PHE A 132 -0.83 8.05 -15.57
C PHE A 132 -0.65 9.54 -15.93
N GLY A 133 0.14 9.82 -16.98
CA GLY A 133 0.36 11.17 -17.52
C GLY A 133 1.50 11.95 -16.87
N ARG A 134 2.38 11.26 -16.13
CA ARG A 134 3.57 11.84 -15.52
C ARG A 134 4.67 10.79 -15.34
N ARG A 135 5.94 11.17 -15.43
CA ARG A 135 7.07 10.32 -15.05
C ARG A 135 7.23 10.29 -13.52
N ALA A 136 7.65 9.14 -13.01
CA ALA A 136 7.98 8.98 -11.60
C ALA A 136 9.21 9.80 -11.22
N ASP A 137 9.20 10.38 -10.02
CA ASP A 137 10.36 11.10 -9.46
C ASP A 137 11.44 10.11 -9.00
N LYS A 138 11.02 8.93 -8.52
CA LYS A 138 11.92 7.84 -8.12
C LYS A 138 11.33 6.51 -8.54
N LYS A 139 12.23 5.58 -8.90
CA LYS A 139 11.91 4.20 -9.22
C LYS A 139 12.83 3.26 -8.46
N ARG A 140 12.29 2.17 -7.98
CA ARG A 140 13.05 1.09 -7.35
C ARG A 140 12.55 -0.25 -7.87
N ARG A 141 13.47 -1.07 -8.38
CA ARG A 141 13.17 -2.43 -8.79
C ARG A 141 12.82 -3.28 -7.57
N LEU A 142 11.73 -4.01 -7.66
CA LEU A 142 11.25 -4.96 -6.67
C LEU A 142 10.76 -6.23 -7.37
N TYR A 143 10.47 -7.25 -6.59
CA TYR A 143 9.87 -8.48 -7.10
C TYR A 143 8.58 -8.78 -6.33
N ASN A 144 7.51 -9.04 -7.06
CA ASN A 144 6.26 -9.58 -6.53
C ASN A 144 6.20 -11.07 -6.90
N GLY A 145 6.68 -11.95 -5.99
CA GLY A 145 6.95 -13.33 -6.29
C GLY A 145 8.07 -13.44 -7.35
N ARG A 146 7.73 -13.97 -8.53
CA ARG A 146 8.68 -14.09 -9.66
C ARG A 146 8.58 -12.92 -10.65
N LEU A 147 7.62 -12.05 -10.49
CA LEU A 147 7.37 -10.93 -11.38
C LEU A 147 8.25 -9.74 -10.99
N GLU A 148 9.08 -9.28 -11.92
CA GLU A 148 9.83 -8.04 -11.76
C GLU A 148 8.87 -6.85 -11.85
N CYS A 149 8.93 -5.96 -10.85
CA CYS A 149 8.09 -4.78 -10.74
C CYS A 149 8.94 -3.53 -10.50
N GLU A 150 8.38 -2.38 -10.76
CA GLU A 150 8.91 -1.09 -10.33
C GLU A 150 8.03 -0.51 -9.22
N PHE A 151 8.64 -0.15 -8.10
CA PHE A 151 8.03 0.72 -7.11
C PHE A 151 8.31 2.16 -7.52
N MET A 152 7.27 2.84 -7.95
CA MET A 152 7.31 4.19 -8.48
C MET A 152 6.79 5.18 -7.45
N THR A 153 7.49 6.30 -7.28
CA THR A 153 7.08 7.39 -6.39
C THR A 153 6.85 8.66 -7.20
N PHE A 154 5.69 9.27 -7.02
CA PHE A 154 5.26 10.53 -7.62
C PHE A 154 5.04 11.54 -6.51
N LEU A 155 6.03 12.35 -6.22
CA LEU A 155 5.99 13.34 -5.14
C LEU A 155 5.19 14.57 -5.55
N ASP A 156 4.42 15.12 -4.63
CA ASP A 156 3.90 16.48 -4.84
C ASP A 156 5.06 17.49 -4.73
N PRO A 157 5.16 18.45 -5.66
CA PRO A 157 6.23 19.43 -5.65
C PRO A 157 6.30 20.29 -4.38
N LYS A 158 5.17 20.44 -3.68
CA LYS A 158 5.10 21.18 -2.41
C LYS A 158 5.57 20.35 -1.22
N SER A 159 5.41 19.02 -1.26
CA SER A 159 5.89 18.14 -0.19
C SER A 159 7.40 17.96 -0.21
N ALA A 160 8.04 18.08 -1.36
CA ALA A 160 9.50 18.01 -1.52
C ALA A 160 10.25 19.18 -0.87
N LYS A 161 9.57 20.27 -0.53
CA LYS A 161 10.14 21.48 0.11
C LYS A 161 10.05 21.47 1.63
N ARG A 162 9.45 20.47 2.25
CA ARG A 162 9.37 20.29 3.71
C ARG A 162 10.50 19.37 4.20
N LYS A 163 11.75 19.77 3.97
CA LYS A 163 12.94 19.21 4.63
C LYS A 163 13.55 20.27 5.54
#